data_f256c78a93d4d5a8b533d2fb18349bf2
#
_entry.id   f256c78a93d4d5a8b533d2fb18349bf2
#
_cell.length_a   1.000
_cell.length_b   1.000
_cell.length_c   1.000
_cell.angle_alpha   90.00
_cell.angle_beta   90.00
_cell.angle_gamma   90.00
#
_symmetry.space_group_name_H-M   'P 1'
#
loop_
_entity.id
_entity.type
_entity.pdbx_description
1 polymer ?
#
loop_
_entity_poly.entity_id
_entity_poly.type
_entity_poly.pdbx_seq_one_letter_code
_entity_poly.pdbx_strand_id
1 'polypeptide(L)'
;MPDHPTPSESAAQETILDFLKDIAREELELSEEQIEQMDLDTPLMEGLRLDSVTQVVLITAIEDHYGIQFELEDGEGLRTVRDLVAISEERIRQKRASRH
;
A
#
# COMPACT_ATOMS: atom_id res chain seq x y z
N MET A 1 -24.09 18.67 4.13
CA MET A 1 -23.51 18.49 4.24
C MET A 1 -22.72 18.26 4.31
N PRO A 2 -22.64 17.99 4.03
CA PRO A 2 -21.93 17.58 4.20
C PRO A 2 -20.99 17.59 4.28
N ASP A 3 -20.76 17.72 4.60
CA ASP A 3 -19.82 17.70 4.70
C ASP A 3 -18.98 16.79 4.62
N HIS A 4 -18.71 16.74 3.90
CA HIS A 4 -17.94 15.79 3.57
C HIS A 4 -16.64 16.17 3.59
N PRO A 5 -15.92 15.54 4.25
CA PRO A 5 -14.56 15.85 4.34
C PRO A 5 -13.98 15.67 3.00
N THR A 6 -13.22 16.56 2.63
CA THR A 6 -12.27 16.31 1.63
C THR A 6 -11.61 15.03 1.99
N PRO A 7 -11.27 14.23 1.03
CA PRO A 7 -10.56 13.00 1.29
C PRO A 7 -9.30 13.37 2.00
N SER A 8 -9.34 13.17 3.27
CA SER A 8 -8.20 13.40 4.09
C SER A 8 -7.19 12.30 3.81
N GLU A 9 -6.00 12.48 4.33
CA GLU A 9 -4.99 11.46 4.20
C GLU A 9 -5.47 10.14 4.81
N SER A 10 -6.30 10.23 5.84
CA SER A 10 -6.84 9.02 6.47
C SER A 10 -7.66 8.19 5.50
N ALA A 11 -8.48 8.85 4.69
CA ALA A 11 -9.30 8.13 3.72
C ALA A 11 -8.42 7.46 2.67
N ALA A 12 -7.38 8.16 2.21
CA ALA A 12 -6.46 7.59 1.24
C ALA A 12 -5.71 6.40 1.83
N GLN A 13 -5.30 6.52 3.09
CA GLN A 13 -4.60 5.42 3.76
C GLN A 13 -5.48 4.20 3.87
N GLU A 14 -6.75 4.37 4.21
CA GLU A 14 -7.65 3.26 4.33
C GLU A 14 -7.89 2.58 2.98
N THR A 15 -7.98 3.36 1.92
CA THR A 15 -8.17 2.82 0.59
C THR A 15 -6.99 1.97 0.16
N ILE A 16 -5.78 2.46 0.39
CA ILE A 16 -4.58 1.72 0.04
C ILE A 16 -4.46 0.48 0.92
N LEU A 17 -4.76 0.61 2.20
CA LEU A 17 -4.70 -0.53 3.11
C LEU A 17 -5.67 -1.62 2.68
N ASP A 18 -6.89 -1.25 2.28
CA ASP A 18 -7.87 -2.21 1.81
C ASP A 18 -7.37 -2.92 0.55
N PHE A 19 -6.75 -2.16 -0.34
CA PHE A 19 -6.18 -2.76 -1.55
C PHE A 19 -5.07 -3.73 -1.21
N LEU A 20 -4.23 -3.38 -0.24
CA LEU A 20 -3.17 -4.28 0.20
C LEU A 20 -3.74 -5.56 0.80
N LYS A 21 -4.84 -5.45 1.52
CA LYS A 21 -5.49 -6.64 2.08
C LYS A 21 -6.02 -7.54 0.97
N ASP A 22 -6.55 -6.95 -0.09
CA ASP A 22 -7.02 -7.74 -1.22
C ASP A 22 -5.86 -8.47 -1.89
N ILE A 23 -4.72 -7.79 -2.08
CA ILE A 23 -3.55 -8.42 -2.64
C ILE A 23 -3.07 -9.55 -1.74
N ALA A 24 -3.06 -9.31 -0.44
CA ALA A 24 -2.62 -10.32 0.51
C ALA A 24 -3.49 -11.57 0.41
N ARG A 25 -4.79 -11.36 0.21
CA ARG A 25 -5.71 -12.48 0.08
C ARG A 25 -5.51 -13.24 -1.23
N GLU A 26 -5.34 -12.51 -2.31
CA GLU A 26 -5.32 -13.12 -3.64
C GLU A 26 -3.94 -13.57 -4.09
N GLU A 27 -2.92 -12.79 -3.77
CA GLU A 27 -1.59 -13.05 -4.29
C GLU A 27 -0.65 -13.67 -3.26
N LEU A 28 -0.79 -13.29 -2.00
CA LEU A 28 0.08 -13.79 -0.96
C LEU A 28 -0.53 -14.95 -0.19
N GLU A 29 -1.79 -15.25 -0.46
CA GLU A 29 -2.49 -16.39 0.13
C GLU A 29 -2.47 -16.38 1.65
N LEU A 30 -2.55 -15.20 2.24
CA LEU A 30 -2.65 -15.10 3.68
C LEU A 30 -4.05 -15.49 4.14
N SER A 31 -4.14 -16.01 5.37
CA SER A 31 -5.43 -16.39 5.93
C SER A 31 -6.26 -15.15 6.22
N GLU A 32 -7.56 -15.33 6.32
CA GLU A 32 -8.45 -14.22 6.67
C GLU A 32 -8.10 -13.65 8.04
N GLU A 33 -7.69 -14.50 8.95
CA GLU A 33 -7.30 -14.05 10.27
C GLU A 33 -6.08 -13.13 10.20
N GLN A 34 -5.10 -13.49 9.40
CA GLN A 34 -3.91 -12.68 9.22
C GLN A 34 -4.27 -11.35 8.57
N ILE A 35 -5.19 -11.39 7.60
CA ILE A 35 -5.61 -10.18 6.91
C ILE A 35 -6.37 -9.25 7.85
N GLU A 36 -7.22 -9.79 8.70
CA GLU A 36 -7.97 -8.97 9.65
C GLU A 36 -7.05 -8.29 10.65
N GLN A 37 -5.95 -8.92 10.98
CA GLN A 37 -5.01 -8.36 11.93
C GLN A 37 -4.05 -7.36 11.29
N MET A 38 -4.07 -7.27 9.97
CA MET A 38 -3.16 -6.36 9.28
C MET A 38 -3.58 -4.93 9.46
N ASP A 39 -2.64 -4.09 9.89
CA ASP A 39 -2.88 -2.66 10.04
C ASP A 39 -1.62 -1.93 9.60
N LEU A 40 -1.61 -0.62 9.80
CA LEU A 40 -0.50 0.21 9.35
C LEU A 40 0.82 -0.12 10.05
N ASP A 41 0.73 -0.68 11.24
CA ASP A 41 1.94 -0.99 12.00
C ASP A 41 2.45 -2.41 11.75
N THR A 42 1.78 -3.16 10.91
CA THR A 42 2.19 -4.54 10.61
C THR A 42 3.53 -4.54 9.89
N PRO A 43 4.52 -5.29 10.41
CA PRO A 43 5.81 -5.40 9.73
C PRO A 43 5.66 -6.16 8.42
N LEU A 44 6.25 -5.65 7.36
CA LEU A 44 6.12 -6.28 6.05
C LEU A 44 6.79 -7.64 6.00
N MET A 45 8.01 -7.72 6.54
CA MET A 45 8.76 -8.97 6.47
C MET A 45 8.14 -10.06 7.34
N GLU A 46 7.74 -9.69 8.55
CA GLU A 46 7.22 -10.67 9.51
C GLU A 46 5.72 -10.89 9.35
N GLY A 47 4.99 -9.80 9.14
CA GLY A 47 3.54 -9.87 9.06
C GLY A 47 3.03 -10.41 7.75
N LEU A 48 3.60 -9.97 6.66
CA LEU A 48 3.18 -10.38 5.32
C LEU A 48 4.15 -11.38 4.70
N ARG A 49 5.23 -11.68 5.39
CA ARG A 49 6.24 -12.64 4.93
C ARG A 49 6.74 -12.29 3.54
N LEU A 50 7.02 -11.01 3.34
CA LEU A 50 7.49 -10.55 2.04
C LEU A 50 8.95 -10.92 1.84
N ASP A 51 9.21 -11.84 0.94
CA ASP A 51 10.56 -12.08 0.46
C ASP A 51 10.72 -11.24 -0.81
N SER A 52 11.85 -11.41 -1.49
CA SER A 52 12.14 -10.60 -2.67
C SER A 52 11.06 -10.74 -3.74
N VAL A 53 10.56 -11.94 -3.94
CA VAL A 53 9.58 -12.20 -4.99
C VAL A 53 8.22 -11.60 -4.64
N THR A 54 7.74 -11.85 -3.43
CA THR A 54 6.44 -11.36 -3.02
C THR A 54 6.43 -9.84 -2.90
N GLN A 55 7.57 -9.26 -2.53
CA GLN A 55 7.67 -7.82 -2.49
C GLN A 55 7.50 -7.22 -3.89
N VAL A 56 8.09 -7.83 -4.89
CA VAL A 56 7.94 -7.38 -6.26
C VAL A 56 6.49 -7.51 -6.70
N VAL A 57 5.84 -8.62 -6.35
CA VAL A 57 4.43 -8.81 -6.69
C VAL A 57 3.58 -7.70 -6.07
N LEU A 58 3.80 -7.41 -4.81
CA LEU A 58 3.03 -6.40 -4.11
C LEU A 58 3.24 -5.01 -4.71
N ILE A 59 4.49 -4.66 -4.94
CA ILE A 59 4.82 -3.35 -5.51
C ILE A 59 4.24 -3.21 -6.91
N THR A 60 4.39 -4.23 -7.73
CA THR A 60 3.88 -4.20 -9.09
C THR A 60 2.35 -4.05 -9.11
N ALA A 61 1.66 -4.73 -8.20
CA ALA A 61 0.21 -4.62 -8.12
C ALA A 61 -0.21 -3.20 -7.77
N ILE A 62 0.51 -2.55 -6.85
CA ILE A 62 0.20 -1.19 -6.48
C ILE A 62 0.47 -0.24 -7.65
N GLU A 63 1.60 -0.44 -8.32
CA GLU A 63 1.94 0.40 -9.46
C GLU A 63 0.88 0.31 -10.55
N ASP A 64 0.43 -0.90 -10.85
CA ASP A 64 -0.56 -1.09 -11.90
C ASP A 64 -1.91 -0.53 -11.50
N HIS A 65 -2.30 -0.72 -10.26
CA HIS A 65 -3.62 -0.28 -9.81
C HIS A 65 -3.74 1.24 -9.78
N TYR A 66 -2.71 1.90 -9.28
CA TYR A 66 -2.75 3.36 -9.14
C TYR A 66 -2.04 4.11 -10.26
N GLY A 67 -1.42 3.39 -11.17
CA GLY A 67 -0.72 4.04 -12.29
C GLY A 67 0.48 4.84 -11.85
N ILE A 68 1.22 4.33 -10.87
CA ILE A 68 2.40 5.01 -10.32
C ILE A 68 3.61 4.12 -10.49
N GLN A 69 4.78 4.67 -10.18
CA GLN A 69 6.02 3.91 -10.23
C GLN A 69 6.81 4.16 -8.96
N PHE A 70 7.35 3.10 -8.41
CA PHE A 70 8.25 3.20 -7.27
C PHE A 70 9.68 3.21 -7.76
N GLU A 71 10.55 3.87 -7.02
CA GLU A 71 11.98 3.83 -7.26
C GLU A 71 12.58 2.68 -6.48
N LEU A 72 13.75 2.24 -6.92
CA LEU A 72 14.45 1.18 -6.22
C LEU A 72 14.70 1.55 -4.76
N GLU A 73 15.02 2.82 -4.54
CA GLU A 73 15.29 3.33 -3.19
C GLU A 73 14.08 3.27 -2.28
N ASP A 74 12.90 3.37 -2.86
CA ASP A 74 11.67 3.31 -2.06
C ASP A 74 11.56 1.98 -1.35
N GLY A 75 11.96 0.90 -2.02
CA GLY A 75 11.87 -0.42 -1.42
C GLY A 75 12.82 -0.62 -0.26
N GLU A 76 13.93 0.09 -0.26
CA GLU A 76 14.93 -0.08 0.78
C GLU A 76 14.46 0.46 2.12
N GLY A 77 13.54 1.40 2.12
CA GLY A 77 13.05 1.99 3.35
C GLY A 77 11.77 1.38 3.88
N LEU A 78 11.25 0.36 3.20
CA LEU A 78 9.98 -0.22 3.60
C LEU A 78 10.15 -1.20 4.75
N ARG A 79 9.48 -0.92 5.86
CA ARG A 79 9.54 -1.79 7.03
C ARG A 79 8.15 -2.23 7.46
N THR A 80 7.19 -1.34 7.40
CA THR A 80 5.83 -1.63 7.83
C THR A 80 4.85 -1.28 6.72
N VAL A 81 3.61 -1.70 6.91
CA VAL A 81 2.54 -1.34 5.99
C VAL A 81 2.41 0.18 5.91
N ARG A 82 2.61 0.87 7.03
CA ARG A 82 2.55 2.34 7.05
C ARG A 82 3.55 2.95 6.08
N ASP A 83 4.78 2.41 6.04
CA ASP A 83 5.79 2.92 5.11
C ASP A 83 5.35 2.75 3.67
N LEU A 84 4.79 1.59 3.35
CA LEU A 84 4.33 1.30 2.01
C LEU A 84 3.16 2.21 1.62
N VAL A 85 2.22 2.41 2.54
CA VAL A 85 1.10 3.30 2.29
C VAL A 85 1.58 4.73 2.08
N ALA A 86 2.52 5.17 2.91
CA ALA A 86 3.03 6.53 2.82
C ALA A 86 3.70 6.81 1.49
N ILE A 87 4.55 5.89 1.02
CA ILE A 87 5.22 6.11 -0.25
C ILE A 87 4.24 6.00 -1.41
N SER A 88 3.24 5.14 -1.29
CA SER A 88 2.21 5.04 -2.32
C SER A 88 1.43 6.35 -2.43
N GLU A 89 1.05 6.92 -1.29
CA GLU A 89 0.35 8.22 -1.29
C GLU A 89 1.21 9.31 -1.90
N GLU A 90 2.49 9.29 -1.58
CA GLU A 90 3.40 10.30 -2.11
C GLU A 90 3.48 10.21 -3.63
N ARG A 91 3.61 9.00 -4.16
CA ARG A 91 3.69 8.82 -5.61
C ARG A 91 2.38 9.19 -6.29
N ILE A 92 1.26 8.86 -5.67
CA ILE A 92 -0.04 9.25 -6.22
C ILE A 92 -0.16 10.77 -6.25
N ARG A 93 0.27 11.43 -5.19
CA ARG A 93 0.22 12.88 -5.10
C ARG A 93 1.09 13.53 -6.17
N GLN A 94 2.30 12.99 -6.37
CA GLN A 94 3.20 13.50 -7.39
C GLN A 94 2.62 13.33 -8.77
N LYS A 95 1.96 12.21 -9.02
CA LYS A 95 1.34 11.97 -10.31
C LYS A 95 0.25 12.99 -10.58
N ARG A 96 -0.58 13.28 -9.58
CA ARG A 96 -1.65 14.26 -9.73
C ARG A 96 -1.08 15.65 -9.96
N ALA A 97 -0.03 15.98 -9.25
CA ALA A 97 0.59 17.30 -9.39
C ALA A 97 1.22 17.48 -10.76
N SER A 98 1.66 16.38 -11.39
CA SER A 98 2.27 16.44 -12.70
C SER A 98 1.26 16.57 -13.84
N ARG A 99 0.00 16.32 -13.55
CA ARG A 99 -1.03 16.36 -14.58
C ARG A 99 -1.63 17.75 -14.64
N HIS A 100 -1.54 18.35 -15.78
CA HIS A 100 -2.13 19.66 -15.98
C HIS A 100 -3.00 19.66 -17.19
#